data_77ef6f3615a6434d0730787fc6371d05
#
_entry.id   77ef6f3615a6434d0730787fc6371d05
#
_cell.length_a   1.000
_cell.length_b   1.000
_cell.length_c   1.000
_cell.angle_alpha   90.00
_cell.angle_beta   90.00
_cell.angle_gamma   90.00
#
_symmetry.space_group_name_H-M   'P 1'
#
loop_
_entity.id
_entity.type
_entity.pdbx_description
1 polymer ?
#
loop_
_entity_poly.entity_id
_entity_poly.type
_entity_poly.pdbx_seq_one_letter_code
_entity_poly.pdbx_strand_id
1 'polypeptide(L)'
;MRTISDMAGRTVELPDKINTIYAPSPSASTLLESLCPEMLCGLFFPIEEHQKPYLNPCLLNVPVIGKITEFVAIKKANPDVILIWGDKSNPIHPKSEKAMAELGIPHIYACCDELVDLRDYPAIYRFLGQVLGIEERAEKLAVYCEETLAEASQLVNSVHPQHRPRVYYAEGKDGTQTEYSHSLHAHLLNLIGDVNIHRGTLVGHAGMEQLTEEQLLAYDPELIIVWLKEAYEEITQKIEIATPLSEARNDVINYGGIATAPQSEAVSWEKISAVKNNRVYQIPVEPFSYFDRPPCFMRILGLKWLLSICYPDLYKKNFEQEKAEFLNLFFAQHC
;
A
#
# COMPACT_ATOMS: atom_id res chain seq x y z
N MET A 1 15.15 17.57 26.36
CA MET A 1 14.01 17.84 25.43
C MET A 1 14.55 18.63 24.26
N ARG A 2 14.16 18.30 23.06
CA ARG A 2 14.48 19.02 21.81
C ARG A 2 13.21 19.42 21.08
N THR A 3 13.28 20.52 20.35
CA THR A 3 12.17 21.05 19.58
C THR A 3 12.37 20.75 18.11
N ILE A 4 11.33 20.25 17.44
CA ILE A 4 11.32 20.00 16.01
C ILE A 4 10.11 20.67 15.35
N SER A 5 10.16 20.83 14.02
CA SER A 5 8.97 21.09 13.20
C SER A 5 8.54 19.79 12.55
N ASP A 6 7.28 19.38 12.70
CA ASP A 6 6.76 18.20 12.03
C ASP A 6 6.24 18.51 10.60
N MET A 7 5.80 17.49 9.87
CA MET A 7 5.35 17.67 8.47
C MET A 7 4.00 18.40 8.36
N ALA A 8 3.25 18.55 9.48
CA ALA A 8 2.08 19.42 9.56
C ALA A 8 2.43 20.89 9.86
N GLY A 9 3.73 21.22 9.98
CA GLY A 9 4.22 22.57 10.30
C GLY A 9 4.10 22.95 11.76
N ARG A 10 3.81 22.00 12.67
CA ARG A 10 3.73 22.26 14.10
C ARG A 10 5.10 22.21 14.76
N THR A 11 5.29 23.04 15.77
CA THR A 11 6.45 22.95 16.65
C THR A 11 6.13 21.95 17.77
N VAL A 12 6.94 20.90 17.90
CA VAL A 12 6.72 19.81 18.86
C VAL A 12 7.96 19.63 19.74
N GLU A 13 7.73 19.48 21.05
CA GLU A 13 8.79 19.11 22.01
C GLU A 13 8.86 17.59 22.15
N LEU A 14 10.04 17.03 21.92
CA LEU A 14 10.31 15.59 21.99
C LEU A 14 11.45 15.31 22.99
N PRO A 15 11.52 14.09 23.53
CA PRO A 15 12.73 13.63 24.25
C PRO A 15 13.99 13.78 23.40
N ASP A 16 15.13 14.05 24.01
CA ASP A 16 16.42 14.13 23.31
C ASP A 16 16.76 12.82 22.59
N LYS A 17 16.42 11.69 23.22
CA LYS A 17 16.51 10.35 22.66
C LYS A 17 15.13 9.71 22.65
N ILE A 18 14.71 9.20 21.50
CA ILE A 18 13.50 8.40 21.30
C ILE A 18 13.93 6.95 21.23
N ASN A 19 13.42 6.12 22.12
CA ASN A 19 13.70 4.68 22.14
C ASN A 19 12.51 3.86 21.66
N THR A 20 11.28 4.42 21.80
CA THR A 20 10.06 3.73 21.45
C THR A 20 9.11 4.64 20.67
N ILE A 21 8.50 4.07 19.63
CA ILE A 21 7.51 4.74 18.78
C ILE A 21 6.30 3.84 18.55
N TYR A 22 5.14 4.45 18.39
CA TYR A 22 3.90 3.78 18.03
C TYR A 22 3.16 4.54 16.94
N ALA A 23 2.46 3.83 16.04
CA ALA A 23 1.63 4.44 15.01
C ALA A 23 0.24 3.80 14.95
N PRO A 24 -0.84 4.54 15.28
CA PRO A 24 -2.21 4.04 15.31
C PRO A 24 -2.90 4.06 13.93
N SER A 25 -2.15 3.76 12.88
CA SER A 25 -2.71 3.62 11.52
C SER A 25 -1.98 2.53 10.74
N PRO A 26 -2.66 1.82 9.82
CA PRO A 26 -2.06 0.77 9.01
C PRO A 26 -0.80 1.23 8.26
N SER A 27 -0.91 2.30 7.48
CA SER A 27 0.17 2.80 6.61
C SER A 27 1.40 3.25 7.41
N ALA A 28 1.19 3.93 8.54
CA ALA A 28 2.29 4.37 9.40
C ALA A 28 2.93 3.21 10.17
N SER A 29 2.14 2.24 10.67
CA SER A 29 2.67 1.06 11.35
C SER A 29 3.59 0.26 10.44
N THR A 30 3.11 -0.10 9.24
CA THR A 30 3.92 -0.86 8.29
C THR A 30 5.16 -0.09 7.83
N LEU A 31 5.09 1.25 7.70
CA LEU A 31 6.26 2.06 7.36
C LEU A 31 7.32 1.99 8.47
N LEU A 32 6.92 2.08 9.73
CA LEU A 32 7.85 1.94 10.88
C LEU A 32 8.42 0.52 10.97
N GLU A 33 7.66 -0.52 10.61
CA GLU A 33 8.15 -1.90 10.53
C GLU A 33 9.30 -2.06 9.52
N SER A 34 9.33 -1.25 8.46
CA SER A 34 10.42 -1.22 7.51
C SER A 34 11.59 -0.33 7.96
N LEU A 35 11.32 0.75 8.69
CA LEU A 35 12.31 1.75 9.04
C LEU A 35 13.05 1.43 10.35
N CYS A 36 12.30 1.09 11.41
CA CYS A 36 12.82 0.95 12.78
C CYS A 36 12.05 -0.12 13.57
N PRO A 37 12.02 -1.38 13.12
CA PRO A 37 11.24 -2.44 13.77
C PRO A 37 11.58 -2.62 15.24
N GLU A 38 12.84 -2.39 15.63
CA GLU A 38 13.33 -2.52 17.02
C GLU A 38 12.82 -1.41 17.97
N MET A 39 12.33 -0.30 17.42
CA MET A 39 11.79 0.81 18.20
C MET A 39 10.27 0.70 18.40
N LEU A 40 9.59 -0.24 17.72
CA LEU A 40 8.16 -0.39 17.83
C LEU A 40 7.74 -0.99 19.17
N CYS A 41 6.89 -0.27 19.90
CA CYS A 41 6.29 -0.75 21.15
C CYS A 41 4.85 -1.25 21.00
N GLY A 42 4.31 -1.21 19.77
CA GLY A 42 2.98 -1.70 19.42
C GLY A 42 2.79 -1.80 17.93
N LEU A 43 2.04 -2.81 17.49
CA LEU A 43 1.62 -3.01 16.09
C LEU A 43 0.19 -2.57 15.90
N PHE A 44 -0.15 -2.17 14.66
CA PHE A 44 -1.54 -1.88 14.31
C PHE A 44 -2.32 -3.18 14.04
N PHE A 45 -1.72 -4.13 13.32
CA PHE A 45 -2.29 -5.44 13.01
C PHE A 45 -1.49 -6.58 13.65
N PRO A 46 -2.11 -7.75 13.89
CA PRO A 46 -1.37 -8.95 14.17
C PRO A 46 -0.50 -9.35 12.97
N ILE A 47 0.63 -9.98 13.26
CA ILE A 47 1.48 -10.57 12.23
C ILE A 47 0.92 -11.93 11.84
N GLU A 48 0.60 -12.08 10.57
CA GLU A 48 0.09 -13.33 10.00
C GLU A 48 1.23 -14.33 9.72
N GLU A 49 0.90 -15.63 9.66
CA GLU A 49 1.89 -16.69 9.48
C GLU A 49 2.71 -16.53 8.18
N HIS A 50 2.06 -16.10 7.08
CA HIS A 50 2.72 -15.88 5.80
C HIS A 50 3.70 -14.70 5.79
N GLN A 51 3.56 -13.76 6.73
CA GLN A 51 4.42 -12.57 6.85
C GLN A 51 5.72 -12.87 7.62
N LYS A 52 5.67 -13.81 8.58
CA LYS A 52 6.78 -14.11 9.50
C LYS A 52 8.13 -14.37 8.83
N PRO A 53 8.19 -15.08 7.68
CA PRO A 53 9.47 -15.34 7.01
C PRO A 53 10.18 -14.07 6.50
N TYR A 54 9.45 -12.98 6.32
CA TYR A 54 9.96 -11.75 5.73
C TYR A 54 10.27 -10.68 6.77
N LEU A 55 9.50 -10.64 7.88
CA LEU A 55 9.59 -9.58 8.87
C LEU A 55 10.76 -9.76 9.83
N ASN A 56 11.23 -8.65 10.38
CA ASN A 56 12.23 -8.70 11.45
C ASN A 56 11.70 -9.49 12.64
N PRO A 57 12.42 -10.51 13.15
CA PRO A 57 11.98 -11.34 14.27
C PRO A 57 11.64 -10.57 15.56
N CYS A 58 12.21 -9.38 15.78
CA CYS A 58 11.89 -8.56 16.94
C CYS A 58 10.39 -8.19 16.99
N LEU A 59 9.73 -8.07 15.84
CA LEU A 59 8.31 -7.74 15.73
C LEU A 59 7.38 -8.85 16.26
N LEU A 60 7.84 -10.10 16.27
CA LEU A 60 7.02 -11.24 16.69
C LEU A 60 6.59 -11.18 18.17
N ASN A 61 7.31 -10.40 18.98
CA ASN A 61 7.04 -10.21 20.40
C ASN A 61 6.41 -8.84 20.71
N VAL A 62 6.21 -7.98 19.70
CA VAL A 62 5.59 -6.67 19.89
C VAL A 62 4.07 -6.85 20.04
N PRO A 63 3.43 -6.28 21.06
CA PRO A 63 1.99 -6.42 21.27
C PRO A 63 1.19 -5.71 20.17
N VAL A 64 0.06 -6.29 19.81
CA VAL A 64 -0.92 -5.61 18.94
C VAL A 64 -1.71 -4.62 19.79
N ILE A 65 -1.69 -3.35 19.42
CA ILE A 65 -2.44 -2.27 20.07
C ILE A 65 -3.65 -1.87 19.22
N GLY A 66 -3.43 -1.62 17.91
CA GLY A 66 -4.51 -1.30 16.99
C GLY A 66 -4.77 0.20 16.83
N LYS A 67 -6.01 0.64 17.09
CA LYS A 67 -6.46 2.00 16.80
C LYS A 67 -6.05 3.01 17.88
N ILE A 68 -6.08 4.30 17.52
CA ILE A 68 -5.81 5.42 18.44
C ILE A 68 -6.75 5.46 19.67
N THR A 69 -7.89 4.79 19.60
CA THR A 69 -8.88 4.70 20.69
C THR A 69 -8.51 3.69 21.78
N GLU A 70 -7.47 2.91 21.57
CA GLU A 70 -7.01 1.88 22.53
C GLU A 70 -6.14 2.50 23.65
N PHE A 71 -6.65 3.53 24.30
CA PHE A 71 -5.91 4.36 25.27
C PHE A 71 -5.21 3.57 26.37
N VAL A 72 -5.85 2.53 26.90
CA VAL A 72 -5.27 1.70 27.97
C VAL A 72 -4.04 0.95 27.46
N ALA A 73 -4.12 0.37 26.27
CA ALA A 73 -3.01 -0.36 25.67
C ALA A 73 -1.87 0.59 25.28
N ILE A 74 -2.18 1.76 24.70
CA ILE A 74 -1.20 2.78 24.33
C ILE A 74 -0.46 3.30 25.58
N LYS A 75 -1.20 3.66 26.64
CA LYS A 75 -0.59 4.12 27.92
C LYS A 75 0.27 3.03 28.57
N LYS A 76 -0.13 1.75 28.46
CA LYS A 76 0.68 0.62 28.96
C LYS A 76 1.96 0.43 28.17
N ALA A 77 1.92 0.57 26.84
CA ALA A 77 3.08 0.49 25.95
C ALA A 77 4.02 1.68 26.15
N ASN A 78 3.50 2.83 26.59
CA ASN A 78 4.22 4.05 26.94
C ASN A 78 5.24 4.50 25.87
N PRO A 79 4.82 4.75 24.62
CA PRO A 79 5.71 5.23 23.58
C PRO A 79 6.30 6.61 23.92
N ASP A 80 7.56 6.84 23.56
CA ASP A 80 8.19 8.15 23.66
C ASP A 80 7.55 9.17 22.71
N VAL A 81 7.05 8.67 21.58
CA VAL A 81 6.36 9.47 20.56
C VAL A 81 5.33 8.62 19.80
N ILE A 82 4.24 9.25 19.37
CA ILE A 82 3.22 8.66 18.49
C ILE A 82 3.33 9.31 17.11
N LEU A 83 3.38 8.48 16.05
CA LEU A 83 3.33 8.93 14.66
C LEU A 83 1.89 8.93 14.16
N ILE A 84 1.39 10.09 13.78
CA ILE A 84 0.08 10.25 13.13
C ILE A 84 0.27 10.39 11.62
N TRP A 85 -0.50 9.62 10.85
CA TRP A 85 -0.54 9.72 9.41
C TRP A 85 -1.57 10.78 8.99
N GLY A 86 -1.14 11.77 8.23
CA GLY A 86 -1.95 12.92 7.83
C GLY A 86 -2.00 13.13 6.31
N ASP A 87 -3.02 13.88 5.88
CA ASP A 87 -3.11 14.43 4.53
C ASP A 87 -2.47 15.82 4.51
N LYS A 88 -1.68 16.15 3.50
CA LYS A 88 -1.03 17.47 3.39
C LYS A 88 -2.03 18.61 3.27
N SER A 89 -3.18 18.37 2.66
CA SER A 89 -4.24 19.37 2.49
C SER A 89 -4.99 19.66 3.81
N ASN A 90 -5.06 18.66 4.69
CA ASN A 90 -5.71 18.76 6.01
C ASN A 90 -4.99 17.85 7.02
N PRO A 91 -3.75 18.23 7.42
CA PRO A 91 -2.89 17.32 8.17
C PRO A 91 -3.37 17.06 9.60
N ILE A 92 -4.06 18.03 10.21
CA ILE A 92 -4.46 17.98 11.62
C ILE A 92 -5.94 17.64 11.75
N HIS A 93 -6.23 16.38 12.09
CA HIS A 93 -7.62 15.95 12.25
C HIS A 93 -8.08 16.12 13.70
N PRO A 94 -9.23 16.83 13.96
CA PRO A 94 -9.70 17.14 15.32
C PRO A 94 -9.87 15.92 16.24
N LYS A 95 -10.27 14.77 15.71
CA LYS A 95 -10.40 13.52 16.49
C LYS A 95 -9.03 13.00 16.96
N SER A 96 -8.00 13.10 16.11
CA SER A 96 -6.64 12.71 16.47
C SER A 96 -6.08 13.62 17.56
N GLU A 97 -6.23 14.95 17.40
CA GLU A 97 -5.78 15.91 18.42
C GLU A 97 -6.48 15.70 19.78
N LYS A 98 -7.79 15.44 19.76
CA LYS A 98 -8.52 15.12 21.00
C LYS A 98 -7.96 13.87 21.67
N ALA A 99 -7.70 12.81 20.91
CA ALA A 99 -7.12 11.57 21.42
C ALA A 99 -5.70 11.79 21.97
N MET A 100 -4.87 12.57 21.28
CA MET A 100 -3.51 12.90 21.72
C MET A 100 -3.51 13.72 23.00
N ALA A 101 -4.41 14.69 23.13
CA ALA A 101 -4.57 15.50 24.36
C ALA A 101 -4.96 14.60 25.57
N GLU A 102 -5.80 13.60 25.37
CA GLU A 102 -6.21 12.65 26.40
C GLU A 102 -5.08 11.68 26.78
N LEU A 103 -4.25 11.26 25.80
CA LEU A 103 -3.09 10.41 26.06
C LEU A 103 -1.96 11.14 26.78
N GLY A 104 -1.75 12.43 26.46
CA GLY A 104 -0.65 13.22 27.03
C GLY A 104 0.75 12.77 26.56
N ILE A 105 0.83 12.05 25.44
CA ILE A 105 2.08 11.56 24.85
C ILE A 105 2.46 12.48 23.68
N PRO A 106 3.74 12.86 23.53
CA PRO A 106 4.19 13.63 22.36
C PRO A 106 3.82 12.94 21.05
N HIS A 107 3.38 13.70 20.05
CA HIS A 107 3.03 13.14 18.75
C HIS A 107 3.49 14.05 17.60
N ILE A 108 3.81 13.41 16.50
CA ILE A 108 4.27 14.02 15.26
C ILE A 108 3.38 13.58 14.09
N TYR A 109 3.28 14.44 13.08
CA TYR A 109 2.61 14.12 11.83
C TYR A 109 3.62 13.81 10.73
N ALA A 110 3.42 12.69 10.03
CA ALA A 110 3.93 12.46 8.69
C ALA A 110 2.78 12.59 7.69
N CYS A 111 3.00 13.32 6.60
CA CYS A 111 1.93 13.70 5.68
C CYS A 111 2.23 13.29 4.25
N CYS A 112 1.24 12.66 3.59
CA CYS A 112 1.20 12.39 2.16
C CYS A 112 0.11 13.23 1.49
N ASP A 113 0.26 13.50 0.19
CA ASP A 113 -0.86 13.97 -0.62
C ASP A 113 -1.91 12.87 -0.75
N GLU A 114 -3.18 13.23 -0.55
CA GLU A 114 -4.31 12.29 -0.58
C GLU A 114 -4.11 11.03 0.27
N LEU A 115 -3.30 11.12 1.34
CA LEU A 115 -2.91 10.02 2.25
C LEU A 115 -2.10 8.89 1.60
N VAL A 116 -1.79 8.95 0.31
CA VAL A 116 -1.27 7.79 -0.43
C VAL A 116 -0.16 8.07 -1.45
N ASP A 117 0.21 9.32 -1.71
CA ASP A 117 1.17 9.61 -2.78
C ASP A 117 2.57 9.06 -2.47
N LEU A 118 3.03 8.12 -3.29
CA LEU A 118 4.36 7.50 -3.13
C LEU A 118 5.52 8.49 -3.30
N ARG A 119 5.29 9.61 -4.00
CA ARG A 119 6.31 10.65 -4.20
C ARG A 119 6.70 11.36 -2.90
N ASP A 120 5.90 11.20 -1.85
CA ASP A 120 6.16 11.76 -0.53
C ASP A 120 6.99 10.85 0.39
N TYR A 121 7.07 9.56 0.08
CA TYR A 121 7.76 8.59 0.94
C TYR A 121 9.25 8.93 1.17
N PRO A 122 10.03 9.39 0.18
CA PRO A 122 11.41 9.83 0.44
C PRO A 122 11.52 10.91 1.51
N ALA A 123 10.65 11.92 1.44
CA ALA A 123 10.64 13.01 2.43
C ALA A 123 10.20 12.52 3.82
N ILE A 124 9.23 11.60 3.87
CA ILE A 124 8.75 10.98 5.12
C ILE A 124 9.87 10.16 5.76
N TYR A 125 10.58 9.31 5.00
CA TYR A 125 11.70 8.54 5.53
C TYR A 125 12.79 9.45 6.10
N ARG A 126 13.21 10.49 5.36
CA ARG A 126 14.21 11.46 5.84
C ARG A 126 13.77 12.20 7.09
N PHE A 127 12.52 12.65 7.14
CA PHE A 127 11.95 13.29 8.31
C PHE A 127 11.99 12.36 9.54
N LEU A 128 11.51 11.14 9.40
CA LEU A 128 11.53 10.15 10.48
C LEU A 128 12.96 9.77 10.87
N GLY A 129 13.87 9.66 9.91
CA GLY A 129 15.29 9.43 10.17
C GLY A 129 15.88 10.48 11.12
N GLN A 130 15.63 11.76 10.84
CA GLN A 130 16.07 12.89 11.68
C GLN A 130 15.39 12.87 13.07
N VAL A 131 14.10 12.56 13.11
CA VAL A 131 13.35 12.49 14.37
C VAL A 131 13.84 11.34 15.25
N LEU A 132 14.13 10.20 14.67
CA LEU A 132 14.50 8.97 15.40
C LEU A 132 16.02 8.80 15.59
N GLY A 133 16.85 9.62 14.91
CA GLY A 133 18.31 9.51 14.95
C GLY A 133 18.86 8.30 14.19
N ILE A 134 18.22 7.97 13.05
CA ILE A 134 18.55 6.82 12.18
C ILE A 134 18.65 7.27 10.71
N GLU A 135 19.28 8.42 10.49
CA GLU A 135 19.35 9.10 9.19
C GLU A 135 19.96 8.22 8.10
N GLU A 136 21.00 7.46 8.40
CA GLU A 136 21.65 6.58 7.42
C GLU A 136 20.70 5.52 6.87
N ARG A 137 19.91 4.89 7.74
CA ARG A 137 18.90 3.91 7.35
C ARG A 137 17.80 4.56 6.52
N ALA A 138 17.29 5.67 7.00
CA ALA A 138 16.22 6.42 6.35
C ALA A 138 16.61 6.91 4.96
N GLU A 139 17.86 7.39 4.79
CA GLU A 139 18.36 7.84 3.49
C GLU A 139 18.45 6.70 2.47
N LYS A 140 18.90 5.50 2.87
CA LYS A 140 18.93 4.33 1.98
C LYS A 140 17.52 3.98 1.44
N LEU A 141 16.50 4.01 2.31
CA LEU A 141 15.12 3.76 1.91
C LEU A 141 14.56 4.88 1.03
N ALA A 142 14.85 6.14 1.38
CA ALA A 142 14.44 7.31 0.61
C ALA A 142 15.00 7.29 -0.81
N VAL A 143 16.31 7.05 -0.96
CA VAL A 143 16.98 6.97 -2.27
C VAL A 143 16.39 5.84 -3.11
N TYR A 144 16.17 4.67 -2.55
CA TYR A 144 15.54 3.56 -3.28
C TYR A 144 14.14 3.92 -3.81
N CYS A 145 13.34 4.63 -2.99
CA CYS A 145 12.03 5.11 -3.42
C CYS A 145 12.16 6.12 -4.57
N GLU A 146 13.07 7.09 -4.48
CA GLU A 146 13.32 8.09 -5.53
C GLU A 146 13.76 7.45 -6.84
N GLU A 147 14.72 6.53 -6.80
CA GLU A 147 15.21 5.80 -7.97
C GLU A 147 14.09 4.99 -8.65
N THR A 148 13.25 4.30 -7.86
CA THR A 148 12.11 3.54 -8.39
C THR A 148 11.08 4.45 -9.06
N LEU A 149 10.74 5.58 -8.44
CA LEU A 149 9.81 6.55 -9.00
C LEU A 149 10.35 7.21 -10.27
N ALA A 150 11.64 7.53 -10.29
CA ALA A 150 12.30 8.09 -11.46
C ALA A 150 12.32 7.10 -12.63
N GLU A 151 12.65 5.83 -12.37
CA GLU A 151 12.63 4.76 -13.36
C GLU A 151 11.24 4.58 -13.96
N ALA A 152 10.20 4.51 -13.11
CA ALA A 152 8.82 4.40 -13.57
C ALA A 152 8.42 5.58 -14.46
N SER A 153 8.71 6.80 -14.00
CA SER A 153 8.43 8.02 -14.77
C SER A 153 9.15 8.05 -16.11
N GLN A 154 10.44 7.68 -16.15
CA GLN A 154 11.23 7.63 -17.37
C GLN A 154 10.65 6.63 -18.38
N LEU A 155 10.32 5.41 -17.92
CA LEU A 155 9.74 4.38 -18.78
C LEU A 155 8.40 4.85 -19.35
N VAL A 156 7.49 5.32 -18.49
CA VAL A 156 6.15 5.75 -18.89
C VAL A 156 6.19 6.93 -19.88
N ASN A 157 7.12 7.87 -19.66
CA ASN A 157 7.30 9.02 -20.56
C ASN A 157 7.87 8.62 -21.94
N SER A 158 8.51 7.45 -22.06
CA SER A 158 8.95 6.90 -23.33
C SER A 158 7.83 6.25 -24.14
N VAL A 159 6.66 5.99 -23.52
CA VAL A 159 5.53 5.33 -24.15
C VAL A 159 4.46 6.35 -24.55
N HIS A 160 4.16 6.39 -25.85
CA HIS A 160 3.06 7.24 -26.32
C HIS A 160 1.74 6.84 -25.64
N PRO A 161 0.89 7.76 -25.17
CA PRO A 161 -0.35 7.45 -24.44
C PRO A 161 -1.25 6.41 -25.10
N GLN A 162 -1.34 6.40 -26.42
CA GLN A 162 -2.14 5.44 -27.19
C GLN A 162 -1.59 4.00 -27.17
N HIS A 163 -0.32 3.82 -26.74
CA HIS A 163 0.31 2.50 -26.66
C HIS A 163 0.42 2.00 -25.21
N ARG A 164 -0.16 2.73 -24.27
CA ARG A 164 -0.26 2.29 -22.88
C ARG A 164 -1.35 1.25 -22.75
N PRO A 165 -1.15 0.18 -21.94
CA PRO A 165 -2.15 -0.87 -21.81
C PRO A 165 -3.42 -0.36 -21.13
N ARG A 166 -4.56 -0.93 -21.48
CA ARG A 166 -5.84 -0.70 -20.80
C ARG A 166 -6.00 -1.72 -19.70
N VAL A 167 -5.90 -1.25 -18.45
CA VAL A 167 -5.90 -2.10 -17.26
C VAL A 167 -7.25 -2.00 -16.55
N TYR A 168 -7.83 -3.14 -16.23
CA TYR A 168 -8.99 -3.26 -15.36
C TYR A 168 -8.54 -3.71 -13.97
N TYR A 169 -8.90 -2.95 -12.93
CA TYR A 169 -8.67 -3.32 -11.55
C TYR A 169 -9.93 -4.02 -11.04
N ALA A 170 -9.87 -5.34 -10.91
CA ALA A 170 -10.98 -6.19 -10.51
C ALA A 170 -11.03 -6.35 -8.99
N GLU A 171 -12.12 -5.90 -8.40
CA GLU A 171 -12.45 -6.03 -6.99
C GLU A 171 -13.77 -6.79 -6.81
N GLY A 172 -14.19 -6.99 -5.55
CA GLY A 172 -15.32 -7.84 -5.23
C GLY A 172 -15.00 -9.33 -5.40
N LYS A 173 -15.91 -10.20 -4.96
CA LYS A 173 -15.70 -11.66 -5.01
C LYS A 173 -15.80 -12.25 -6.41
N ASP A 174 -16.55 -11.61 -7.29
CA ASP A 174 -16.78 -12.00 -8.67
C ASP A 174 -15.94 -11.20 -9.67
N GLY A 175 -15.13 -10.24 -9.19
CA GLY A 175 -14.29 -9.39 -10.01
C GLY A 175 -15.02 -8.29 -10.76
N THR A 176 -16.30 -8.07 -10.51
CA THR A 176 -17.13 -7.08 -11.24
C THR A 176 -17.13 -5.69 -10.59
N GLN A 177 -16.55 -5.54 -9.42
CA GLN A 177 -16.34 -4.24 -8.79
C GLN A 177 -15.01 -3.64 -9.20
N THR A 178 -14.92 -2.31 -9.25
CA THR A 178 -13.70 -1.60 -9.62
C THR A 178 -13.65 -0.22 -8.99
N GLU A 179 -12.46 0.38 -9.00
CA GLU A 179 -12.20 1.74 -8.53
C GLU A 179 -12.00 2.70 -9.70
N TYR A 180 -12.43 3.95 -9.52
CA TYR A 180 -12.16 5.01 -10.49
C TYR A 180 -10.67 5.32 -10.60
N SER A 181 -10.25 5.84 -11.76
CA SER A 181 -8.84 6.19 -12.03
C SER A 181 -8.24 7.17 -11.03
N HIS A 182 -9.05 8.04 -10.41
CA HIS A 182 -8.60 8.99 -9.39
C HIS A 182 -8.89 8.54 -7.95
N SER A 183 -9.31 7.29 -7.74
CA SER A 183 -9.41 6.72 -6.41
C SER A 183 -8.02 6.56 -5.79
N LEU A 184 -7.96 6.74 -4.47
CA LEU A 184 -6.75 6.46 -3.70
C LEU A 184 -6.30 4.98 -3.84
N HIS A 185 -7.26 4.07 -4.09
CA HIS A 185 -6.98 2.65 -4.30
C HIS A 185 -6.38 2.35 -5.68
N ALA A 186 -6.64 3.19 -6.69
CA ALA A 186 -6.10 3.06 -8.05
C ALA A 186 -4.82 3.89 -8.29
N HIS A 187 -4.27 4.54 -7.27
CA HIS A 187 -3.16 5.51 -7.39
C HIS A 187 -1.94 4.95 -8.16
N LEU A 188 -1.58 3.68 -7.94
CA LEU A 188 -0.44 3.07 -8.66
C LEU A 188 -0.64 3.04 -10.18
N LEU A 189 -1.88 2.83 -10.66
CA LEU A 189 -2.19 2.83 -12.08
C LEU A 189 -1.98 4.21 -12.72
N ASN A 190 -2.13 5.28 -11.93
CA ASN A 190 -1.84 6.64 -12.39
C ASN A 190 -0.32 6.84 -12.56
N LEU A 191 0.48 6.32 -11.63
CA LEU A 191 1.96 6.44 -11.67
C LEU A 191 2.59 5.70 -12.85
N ILE A 192 1.96 4.64 -13.33
CA ILE A 192 2.43 3.89 -14.51
C ILE A 192 1.79 4.36 -15.84
N GLY A 193 1.27 5.57 -15.87
CA GLY A 193 0.77 6.19 -17.10
C GLY A 193 -0.73 6.33 -17.18
N ASP A 194 -1.42 6.32 -16.05
CA ASP A 194 -2.87 6.48 -15.97
C ASP A 194 -3.60 5.43 -16.83
N VAL A 195 -3.25 4.18 -16.59
CA VAL A 195 -3.69 3.03 -17.39
C VAL A 195 -5.03 2.42 -16.95
N ASN A 196 -5.61 2.88 -15.82
CA ASN A 196 -6.92 2.40 -15.38
C ASN A 196 -8.01 2.73 -16.41
N ILE A 197 -8.71 1.70 -16.86
CA ILE A 197 -9.73 1.85 -17.90
C ILE A 197 -11.02 2.50 -17.38
N HIS A 198 -11.30 2.38 -16.09
CA HIS A 198 -12.51 2.93 -15.49
C HIS A 198 -12.32 4.41 -15.13
N ARG A 199 -12.96 5.29 -15.93
CA ARG A 199 -12.77 6.75 -15.93
C ARG A 199 -13.94 7.53 -15.34
N GLY A 200 -14.76 6.96 -14.51
CA GLY A 200 -15.92 7.64 -13.92
C GLY A 200 -15.57 8.85 -13.06
N THR A 201 -16.58 9.60 -12.63
CA THR A 201 -16.44 10.73 -11.70
C THR A 201 -16.64 10.25 -10.29
N LEU A 202 -15.61 10.37 -9.45
CA LEU A 202 -15.67 10.01 -8.06
C LEU A 202 -16.37 11.09 -7.24
N VAL A 203 -17.30 10.68 -6.39
CA VAL A 203 -17.84 11.51 -5.31
C VAL A 203 -17.20 11.04 -4.01
N GLY A 204 -16.08 11.66 -3.62
CA GLY A 204 -15.28 11.24 -2.47
C GLY A 204 -13.97 10.55 -2.89
N HIS A 205 -13.18 10.10 -1.88
CA HIS A 205 -11.81 9.58 -2.11
C HIS A 205 -11.73 8.07 -2.30
N ALA A 206 -12.80 7.34 -2.04
CA ALA A 206 -12.85 5.88 -2.15
C ALA A 206 -14.28 5.42 -2.44
N GLY A 207 -14.41 4.37 -3.21
CA GLY A 207 -15.69 3.74 -3.51
C GLY A 207 -15.59 2.81 -4.70
N MET A 208 -15.98 1.57 -4.50
CA MET A 208 -16.08 0.60 -5.57
C MET A 208 -17.38 0.81 -6.37
N GLU A 209 -17.29 0.82 -7.68
CA GLU A 209 -18.45 0.77 -8.57
C GLU A 209 -18.67 -0.65 -9.06
N GLN A 210 -19.94 -1.08 -9.06
CA GLN A 210 -20.36 -2.36 -9.62
C GLN A 210 -20.56 -2.18 -11.13
N LEU A 211 -19.84 -2.96 -11.95
CA LEU A 211 -20.00 -2.97 -13.41
C LEU A 211 -20.92 -4.11 -13.85
N THR A 212 -21.61 -3.86 -14.97
CA THR A 212 -22.38 -4.88 -15.67
C THR A 212 -21.48 -5.66 -16.63
N GLU A 213 -21.93 -6.86 -17.08
CA GLU A 213 -21.25 -7.62 -18.13
C GLU A 213 -21.08 -6.79 -19.40
N GLU A 214 -22.12 -6.03 -19.82
CA GLU A 214 -22.06 -5.18 -21.00
C GLU A 214 -20.95 -4.13 -20.90
N GLN A 215 -20.80 -3.49 -19.75
CA GLN A 215 -19.74 -2.50 -19.50
C GLN A 215 -18.37 -3.15 -19.56
N LEU A 216 -18.18 -4.31 -18.92
CA LEU A 216 -16.91 -5.05 -18.92
C LEU A 216 -16.52 -5.52 -20.32
N LEU A 217 -17.49 -6.03 -21.12
CA LEU A 217 -17.26 -6.42 -22.52
C LEU A 217 -16.95 -5.20 -23.39
N ALA A 218 -17.61 -4.07 -23.16
CA ALA A 218 -17.32 -2.82 -23.88
C ALA A 218 -15.95 -2.23 -23.52
N TYR A 219 -15.49 -2.41 -22.29
CA TYR A 219 -14.13 -2.03 -21.86
C TYR A 219 -13.08 -2.89 -22.54
N ASP A 220 -13.32 -4.19 -22.65
CA ASP A 220 -12.41 -5.19 -23.20
C ASP A 220 -10.95 -4.93 -22.81
N PRO A 221 -10.60 -5.01 -21.50
CA PRO A 221 -9.27 -4.69 -21.01
C PRO A 221 -8.21 -5.61 -21.61
N GLU A 222 -7.00 -5.07 -21.80
CA GLU A 222 -5.82 -5.81 -22.25
C GLU A 222 -5.09 -6.52 -21.12
N LEU A 223 -5.34 -6.06 -19.88
CA LEU A 223 -4.77 -6.62 -18.65
C LEU A 223 -5.76 -6.46 -17.51
N ILE A 224 -5.90 -7.48 -16.68
CA ILE A 224 -6.69 -7.46 -15.45
C ILE A 224 -5.75 -7.69 -14.26
N ILE A 225 -5.82 -6.80 -13.28
CA ILE A 225 -5.23 -7.01 -11.95
C ILE A 225 -6.35 -7.30 -10.97
N VAL A 226 -6.16 -8.27 -10.09
CA VAL A 226 -7.23 -8.79 -9.23
C VAL A 226 -6.82 -8.71 -7.78
N TRP A 227 -7.68 -8.16 -6.95
CA TRP A 227 -7.42 -8.04 -5.52
C TRP A 227 -7.66 -9.34 -4.77
N LEU A 228 -8.86 -9.96 -4.93
CA LEU A 228 -9.24 -11.15 -4.18
C LEU A 228 -8.92 -12.43 -4.96
N LYS A 229 -8.51 -13.47 -4.23
CA LYS A 229 -8.26 -14.80 -4.80
C LYS A 229 -9.52 -15.40 -5.42
N GLU A 230 -10.67 -15.25 -4.77
CA GLU A 230 -11.97 -15.71 -5.27
C GLU A 230 -12.29 -15.10 -6.63
N ALA A 231 -12.08 -13.79 -6.78
CA ALA A 231 -12.28 -13.12 -8.06
C ALA A 231 -11.29 -13.60 -9.12
N TYR A 232 -10.04 -13.86 -8.75
CA TYR A 232 -9.04 -14.41 -9.67
C TYR A 232 -9.45 -15.81 -10.17
N GLU A 233 -9.91 -16.68 -9.26
CA GLU A 233 -10.41 -18.01 -9.58
C GLU A 233 -11.65 -17.92 -10.48
N GLU A 234 -12.61 -17.03 -10.18
CA GLU A 234 -13.81 -16.80 -11.01
C GLU A 234 -13.47 -16.35 -12.42
N ILE A 235 -12.59 -15.36 -12.56
CA ILE A 235 -12.18 -14.80 -13.85
C ILE A 235 -11.40 -15.84 -14.68
N THR A 236 -10.61 -16.70 -14.02
CA THR A 236 -9.72 -17.68 -14.69
C THR A 236 -10.26 -19.08 -14.76
N GLN A 237 -11.43 -19.41 -14.19
CA GLN A 237 -12.00 -20.77 -14.06
C GLN A 237 -12.05 -21.60 -15.33
N LYS A 238 -12.01 -20.96 -16.51
CA LYS A 238 -12.06 -21.65 -17.81
C LYS A 238 -10.69 -21.79 -18.48
N ILE A 239 -9.61 -21.35 -17.83
CA ILE A 239 -8.25 -21.48 -18.34
C ILE A 239 -7.56 -22.55 -17.51
N GLU A 240 -7.21 -23.68 -18.13
CA GLU A 240 -6.24 -24.65 -17.54
C GLU A 240 -4.87 -23.95 -17.44
N ILE A 241 -4.62 -23.26 -16.33
CA ILE A 241 -3.33 -22.63 -16.08
C ILE A 241 -2.38 -23.69 -15.52
N ALA A 242 -1.36 -24.03 -16.29
CA ALA A 242 -0.37 -25.06 -15.99
C ALA A 242 0.63 -24.72 -14.87
N THR A 243 0.43 -23.66 -14.09
CA THR A 243 1.37 -23.31 -12.99
C THR A 243 0.61 -22.68 -11.82
N PRO A 244 0.58 -23.31 -10.64
CA PRO A 244 0.06 -22.66 -9.44
C PRO A 244 1.07 -21.60 -9.00
N LEU A 245 0.68 -20.34 -9.09
CA LEU A 245 1.32 -19.27 -8.33
C LEU A 245 1.11 -19.57 -6.84
N SER A 246 2.14 -19.32 -6.04
CA SER A 246 2.22 -19.58 -4.61
C SER A 246 0.89 -19.41 -3.87
N GLU A 247 0.61 -20.31 -2.93
CA GLU A 247 -0.58 -20.35 -2.08
C GLU A 247 -0.76 -19.02 -1.29
N ALA A 248 -1.36 -18.03 -1.94
CA ALA A 248 -1.82 -16.84 -1.25
C ALA A 248 -3.08 -17.20 -0.44
N ARG A 249 -2.97 -17.18 0.87
CA ARG A 249 -4.08 -17.50 1.78
C ARG A 249 -5.09 -16.36 1.85
N ASN A 250 -6.37 -16.75 1.89
CA ASN A 250 -7.56 -15.90 2.01
C ASN A 250 -7.83 -15.44 3.45
N ASP A 251 -6.88 -14.85 4.14
CA ASP A 251 -7.22 -14.19 5.39
C ASP A 251 -7.55 -12.73 5.10
N VAL A 252 -8.80 -12.52 4.69
CA VAL A 252 -9.37 -11.18 4.47
C VAL A 252 -9.40 -10.46 5.82
N ILE A 253 -8.42 -9.62 6.05
CA ILE A 253 -8.53 -8.59 7.09
C ILE A 253 -9.70 -7.71 6.66
N ASN A 254 -10.77 -7.74 7.44
CA ASN A 254 -12.03 -7.07 7.15
C ASN A 254 -11.82 -5.54 7.32
N TYR A 255 -11.27 -4.90 6.30
CA TYR A 255 -11.17 -3.45 6.23
C TYR A 255 -12.55 -2.86 5.92
N GLY A 256 -13.34 -2.63 6.97
CA GLY A 256 -14.54 -1.81 6.97
C GLY A 256 -15.53 -2.10 5.84
N GLY A 257 -16.48 -3.02 6.06
CA GLY A 257 -17.75 -3.03 5.37
C GLY A 257 -17.68 -3.23 3.86
N ILE A 258 -17.36 -4.43 3.38
CA ILE A 258 -17.79 -4.85 2.04
C ILE A 258 -19.31 -4.96 2.14
N ALA A 259 -20.01 -3.94 1.63
CA ALA A 259 -21.45 -4.08 1.39
C ALA A 259 -21.59 -5.28 0.46
N THR A 260 -22.36 -6.29 0.87
CA THR A 260 -22.73 -7.40 -0.01
C THR A 260 -23.63 -6.81 -1.09
N ALA A 261 -23.04 -6.36 -2.20
CA ALA A 261 -23.80 -6.03 -3.37
C ALA A 261 -24.56 -7.28 -3.83
N PRO A 262 -25.77 -7.12 -4.39
CA PRO A 262 -26.49 -8.26 -4.97
C PRO A 262 -25.59 -8.93 -6.00
N GLN A 263 -25.61 -10.27 -6.06
CA GLN A 263 -24.84 -11.02 -7.07
C GLN A 263 -25.14 -10.46 -8.45
N SER A 264 -24.10 -10.03 -9.17
CA SER A 264 -24.23 -9.59 -10.55
C SER A 264 -24.60 -10.79 -11.44
N GLU A 265 -25.19 -10.51 -12.61
CA GLU A 265 -25.35 -11.55 -13.64
C GLU A 265 -23.96 -12.12 -13.99
N ALA A 266 -23.89 -13.42 -14.27
CA ALA A 266 -22.63 -14.10 -14.54
C ALA A 266 -21.93 -13.48 -15.77
N VAL A 267 -20.69 -13.01 -15.58
CA VAL A 267 -19.90 -12.40 -16.65
C VAL A 267 -19.26 -13.47 -17.52
N SER A 268 -19.30 -13.29 -18.83
CA SER A 268 -18.60 -14.13 -19.83
C SER A 268 -17.12 -13.71 -19.93
N TRP A 269 -16.34 -13.93 -18.87
CA TRP A 269 -14.94 -13.53 -18.78
C TRP A 269 -14.09 -14.01 -19.94
N GLU A 270 -14.38 -15.20 -20.51
CA GLU A 270 -13.68 -15.79 -21.64
C GLU A 270 -13.77 -14.96 -22.94
N LYS A 271 -14.69 -13.99 -23.01
CA LYS A 271 -14.81 -13.07 -24.14
C LYS A 271 -13.86 -11.88 -24.06
N ILE A 272 -13.29 -11.60 -22.89
CA ILE A 272 -12.42 -10.45 -22.63
C ILE A 272 -10.99 -10.73 -23.11
N SER A 273 -10.39 -9.75 -23.76
CA SER A 273 -9.05 -9.86 -24.35
C SER A 273 -7.97 -10.25 -23.35
N ALA A 274 -7.99 -9.67 -22.15
CA ALA A 274 -7.05 -10.02 -21.08
C ALA A 274 -7.10 -11.52 -20.72
N VAL A 275 -8.30 -12.08 -20.62
CA VAL A 275 -8.51 -13.50 -20.29
C VAL A 275 -8.05 -14.41 -21.44
N LYS A 276 -8.41 -14.10 -22.68
CA LYS A 276 -7.97 -14.83 -23.87
C LYS A 276 -6.44 -14.89 -24.01
N ASN A 277 -5.76 -13.84 -23.58
CA ASN A 277 -4.32 -13.69 -23.73
C ASN A 277 -3.55 -14.06 -22.44
N ASN A 278 -4.19 -14.67 -21.45
CA ASN A 278 -3.60 -15.04 -20.14
C ASN A 278 -2.94 -13.84 -19.43
N ARG A 279 -3.55 -12.65 -19.52
CA ARG A 279 -3.08 -11.42 -18.87
C ARG A 279 -3.97 -11.02 -17.70
N VAL A 280 -4.26 -11.99 -16.83
CA VAL A 280 -4.95 -11.81 -15.55
C VAL A 280 -3.96 -12.08 -14.43
N TYR A 281 -3.77 -11.12 -13.54
CA TYR A 281 -2.76 -11.18 -12.50
C TYR A 281 -3.37 -10.89 -11.13
N GLN A 282 -3.18 -11.82 -10.19
CA GLN A 282 -3.50 -11.56 -8.79
C GLN A 282 -2.44 -10.64 -8.18
N ILE A 283 -2.86 -9.66 -7.39
CA ILE A 283 -1.95 -8.75 -6.67
C ILE A 283 -1.18 -9.55 -5.62
N PRO A 284 0.17 -9.50 -5.62
CA PRO A 284 0.96 -10.13 -4.58
C PRO A 284 0.73 -9.48 -3.20
N VAL A 285 0.77 -10.30 -2.14
CA VAL A 285 0.46 -9.85 -0.76
C VAL A 285 1.55 -10.23 0.27
N GLU A 286 2.74 -10.59 -0.18
CA GLU A 286 3.83 -11.08 0.70
C GLU A 286 4.98 -10.06 0.81
N PRO A 287 5.29 -9.56 2.03
CA PRO A 287 4.58 -9.74 3.30
C PRO A 287 3.31 -8.91 3.43
N PHE A 288 3.14 -7.86 2.64
CA PHE A 288 1.96 -6.99 2.58
C PHE A 288 1.54 -6.78 1.13
N SER A 289 0.32 -6.30 0.92
CA SER A 289 -0.18 -6.00 -0.43
C SER A 289 0.74 -5.03 -1.19
N TYR A 290 1.05 -5.38 -2.44
CA TYR A 290 1.86 -4.54 -3.32
C TYR A 290 1.07 -3.38 -3.91
N PHE A 291 -0.22 -3.34 -3.70
CA PHE A 291 -1.09 -2.39 -4.39
C PHE A 291 -1.70 -1.35 -3.44
N ASP A 292 -2.66 -1.74 -2.59
CA ASP A 292 -3.33 -0.73 -1.75
C ASP A 292 -3.78 -1.32 -0.43
N ARG A 293 -4.37 -2.08 0.04
CA ARG A 293 -5.04 -2.47 1.29
C ARG A 293 -4.13 -3.20 2.31
N PRO A 294 -3.45 -2.45 3.17
CA PRO A 294 -3.42 -0.99 3.27
C PRO A 294 -2.45 -0.35 2.27
N PRO A 295 -2.71 0.89 1.84
CA PRO A 295 -1.72 1.63 1.07
C PRO A 295 -0.49 1.87 1.97
N CYS A 296 0.64 1.26 1.61
CA CYS A 296 1.87 1.30 2.39
C CYS A 296 3.10 1.37 1.46
N PHE A 297 4.30 1.37 2.05
CA PHE A 297 5.56 1.44 1.31
C PHE A 297 5.78 0.27 0.33
N MET A 298 5.11 -0.88 0.53
CA MET A 298 5.17 -2.01 -0.42
C MET A 298 4.74 -1.64 -1.83
N ARG A 299 4.00 -0.56 -1.99
CA ARG A 299 3.61 -0.03 -3.29
C ARG A 299 4.80 0.42 -4.15
N ILE A 300 5.96 0.68 -3.54
CA ILE A 300 7.22 0.90 -4.26
C ILE A 300 7.61 -0.38 -5.03
N LEU A 301 7.50 -1.55 -4.39
CA LEU A 301 7.69 -2.83 -5.08
C LEU A 301 6.54 -3.12 -6.05
N GLY A 302 5.31 -2.75 -5.67
CA GLY A 302 4.13 -2.84 -6.52
C GLY A 302 4.27 -2.04 -7.82
N LEU A 303 4.92 -0.90 -7.78
CA LEU A 303 5.22 -0.10 -8.97
C LEU A 303 6.13 -0.88 -9.94
N LYS A 304 7.20 -1.51 -9.45
CA LYS A 304 8.08 -2.37 -10.27
C LYS A 304 7.34 -3.59 -10.82
N TRP A 305 6.51 -4.22 -10.00
CA TRP A 305 5.65 -5.33 -10.44
C TRP A 305 4.72 -4.91 -11.58
N LEU A 306 4.03 -3.78 -11.44
CA LEU A 306 3.15 -3.24 -12.48
C LEU A 306 3.92 -2.91 -13.77
N LEU A 307 5.12 -2.32 -13.67
CA LEU A 307 5.96 -2.07 -14.85
C LEU A 307 6.31 -3.37 -15.58
N SER A 308 6.61 -4.44 -14.84
CA SER A 308 6.98 -5.73 -15.43
C SER A 308 5.84 -6.41 -16.18
N ILE A 309 4.60 -6.25 -15.71
CA ILE A 309 3.42 -6.87 -16.36
C ILE A 309 2.75 -5.95 -17.38
N CYS A 310 2.80 -4.63 -17.20
CA CYS A 310 2.20 -3.67 -18.13
C CYS A 310 3.10 -3.35 -19.33
N TYR A 311 4.43 -3.36 -19.12
CA TYR A 311 5.43 -2.97 -20.13
C TYR A 311 6.55 -4.01 -20.29
N PRO A 312 6.25 -5.31 -20.50
CA PRO A 312 7.26 -6.38 -20.50
C PRO A 312 8.34 -6.21 -21.56
N ASP A 313 8.03 -5.53 -22.67
CA ASP A 313 8.99 -5.27 -23.75
C ASP A 313 9.97 -4.14 -23.43
N LEU A 314 9.65 -3.27 -22.50
CA LEU A 314 10.46 -2.11 -22.11
C LEU A 314 11.14 -2.33 -20.75
N TYR A 315 10.45 -2.91 -19.79
CA TYR A 315 10.98 -3.23 -18.47
C TYR A 315 11.74 -4.56 -18.52
N LYS A 316 13.06 -4.51 -18.76
CA LYS A 316 13.90 -5.70 -18.97
C LYS A 316 14.51 -6.28 -17.71
N LYS A 317 14.19 -5.73 -16.53
CA LYS A 317 14.68 -6.23 -15.25
C LYS A 317 13.94 -7.50 -14.84
N ASN A 318 14.63 -8.37 -14.10
CA ASN A 318 14.02 -9.55 -13.50
C ASN A 318 13.30 -9.15 -12.22
N PHE A 319 11.97 -9.25 -12.21
CA PHE A 319 11.17 -8.83 -11.06
C PHE A 319 11.49 -9.63 -9.79
N GLU A 320 11.77 -10.94 -9.88
CA GLU A 320 12.12 -11.75 -8.70
C GLU A 320 13.45 -11.30 -8.06
N GLN A 321 14.41 -10.88 -8.88
CA GLN A 321 15.65 -10.30 -8.37
C GLN A 321 15.37 -8.96 -7.66
N GLU A 322 14.59 -8.07 -8.28
CA GLU A 322 14.24 -6.80 -7.67
C GLU A 322 13.40 -6.96 -6.40
N LYS A 323 12.52 -7.96 -6.36
CA LYS A 323 11.78 -8.35 -5.15
C LYS A 323 12.75 -8.77 -4.04
N ALA A 324 13.74 -9.60 -4.35
CA ALA A 324 14.72 -10.04 -3.36
C ALA A 324 15.57 -8.86 -2.84
N GLU A 325 16.00 -7.96 -3.71
CA GLU A 325 16.74 -6.74 -3.33
C GLU A 325 15.89 -5.82 -2.44
N PHE A 326 14.62 -5.61 -2.80
CA PHE A 326 13.68 -4.83 -2.00
C PHE A 326 13.46 -5.44 -0.62
N LEU A 327 13.14 -6.73 -0.55
CA LEU A 327 12.89 -7.42 0.71
C LEU A 327 14.13 -7.39 1.62
N ASN A 328 15.32 -7.58 1.04
CA ASN A 328 16.56 -7.45 1.79
C ASN A 328 16.77 -6.02 2.31
N LEU A 329 16.49 -4.98 1.50
CA LEU A 329 16.66 -3.60 1.91
C LEU A 329 15.64 -3.18 2.99
N PHE A 330 14.37 -3.51 2.83
CA PHE A 330 13.29 -3.00 3.68
C PHE A 330 13.03 -3.85 4.93
N PHE A 331 13.35 -5.15 4.89
CA PHE A 331 13.06 -6.09 5.97
C PHE A 331 14.28 -6.82 6.52
N ALA A 332 15.48 -6.61 5.94
CA ALA A 332 16.67 -7.30 6.44
C ALA A 332 16.87 -7.08 7.94
N GLN A 333 17.28 -8.15 8.59
CA GLN A 333 17.60 -8.17 10.01
C GLN A 333 18.81 -7.26 10.27
N HIS A 334 18.56 -6.06 10.77
CA HIS A 334 19.57 -5.25 11.39
C HIS A 334 19.46 -5.47 12.91
N CYS A 335 20.07 -6.53 13.39
CA CYS A 335 20.36 -6.74 14.83
C CYS A 335 21.77 -6.29 15.13
#